data_a677e509962bedfc17a34c74f56196f4
#
_entry.id   a677e509962bedfc17a34c74f56196f4
#
_cell.length_a   1.000
_cell.length_b   1.000
_cell.length_c   1.000
_cell.angle_alpha   90.00
_cell.angle_beta   90.00
_cell.angle_gamma   90.00
#
_symmetry.space_group_name_H-M   'P 1'
#
loop_
_entity.id
_entity.type
_entity.pdbx_description
1 polymer ?
#
loop_
_entity_poly.entity_id
_entity_poly.type
_entity_poly.pdbx_seq_one_letter_code
_entity_poly.pdbx_strand_id
1 'polypeptide(L)'
;MAKYTSVFKGRLKAYFITRLGMYNYKHGWLKGTCPACNREMKYGVNISRNRTNCFVCGYNKPPLDVAMEIEGIESYHQIVNFLESGKFEGFEFTEEKLELREHKTFYLPDGFKLLNQGESQVAESARAYMKARGFDINTMSYRGWGYCATGPYFGYIIMPFYSNGKLIYYNARNFLSTGPRYNNPTVDITGVGKSVIWYNGDAFRLYKQVYLTEGVFNAETLGERAVSSGGKFVSRYQINGIIKSPVERIVIVLDPDAKDKAIDLALKLVDFKKVKVVFLPDFQDPNSLGRKSTMRFIYNTRYQDRKTLIRMKGEL
;
A
#
# COMPACT_ATOMS: atom_id res chain seq x y z
N MET A 1 5.40 0.32 -32.22
CA MET A 1 6.19 0.53 -30.99
C MET A 1 7.10 1.72 -31.20
N ALA A 2 6.87 2.83 -30.51
CA ALA A 2 7.75 3.98 -30.55
C ALA A 2 9.14 3.56 -30.07
N LYS A 3 10.19 3.73 -30.89
CA LYS A 3 11.56 3.52 -30.47
C LYS A 3 11.90 4.64 -29.50
N TYR A 4 12.09 4.33 -28.24
CA TYR A 4 12.58 5.27 -27.23
C TYR A 4 13.86 5.94 -27.74
N THR A 5 13.97 7.26 -27.54
CA THR A 5 15.18 8.02 -27.84
C THR A 5 16.36 7.53 -27.00
N SER A 6 17.57 7.80 -27.38
CA SER A 6 18.77 7.47 -26.60
C SER A 6 18.76 8.18 -25.24
N VAL A 7 18.26 9.41 -25.17
CA VAL A 7 18.10 10.20 -23.95
C VAL A 7 17.11 9.52 -23.01
N PHE A 8 15.93 9.13 -23.49
CA PHE A 8 14.94 8.45 -22.68
C PHE A 8 15.44 7.10 -22.12
N LYS A 9 16.17 6.31 -22.95
CA LYS A 9 16.81 5.08 -22.50
C LYS A 9 17.82 5.33 -21.38
N GLY A 10 18.57 6.43 -21.47
CA GLY A 10 19.48 6.87 -20.42
C GLY A 10 18.75 7.19 -19.11
N ARG A 11 17.65 7.92 -19.18
CA ARG A 11 16.80 8.25 -18.01
C ARG A 11 16.19 7.00 -17.37
N LEU A 12 15.63 6.11 -18.17
CA LEU A 12 15.08 4.85 -17.68
C LEU A 12 16.16 3.96 -17.03
N LYS A 13 17.38 3.94 -17.58
CA LYS A 13 18.52 3.25 -16.98
C LYS A 13 18.92 3.86 -15.63
N ALA A 14 19.03 5.18 -15.56
CA ALA A 14 19.33 5.91 -14.34
C ALA A 14 18.28 5.63 -13.26
N TYR A 15 17.00 5.60 -13.65
CA TYR A 15 15.91 5.24 -12.76
C TYR A 15 16.12 3.88 -12.07
N PHE A 16 16.42 2.82 -12.83
CA PHE A 16 16.65 1.49 -12.25
C PHE A 16 17.88 1.45 -11.33
N ILE A 17 18.93 2.17 -11.68
CA ILE A 17 20.13 2.26 -10.85
C ILE A 17 19.81 2.99 -9.53
N THR A 18 19.19 4.15 -9.61
CA THR A 18 18.92 5.01 -8.44
C THR A 18 17.79 4.47 -7.55
N ARG A 19 16.68 4.08 -8.17
CA ARG A 19 15.46 3.67 -7.43
C ARG A 19 15.52 2.25 -6.89
N LEU A 20 16.11 1.31 -7.64
CA LEU A 20 16.19 -0.10 -7.27
C LEU A 20 17.58 -0.54 -6.82
N GLY A 21 18.55 0.38 -6.78
CA GLY A 21 19.93 0.06 -6.44
C GLY A 21 20.54 -0.96 -7.40
N MET A 22 20.10 -0.96 -8.66
CA MET A 22 20.64 -1.90 -9.66
C MET A 22 22.01 -1.42 -10.13
N TYR A 23 22.86 -2.35 -10.52
CA TYR A 23 24.20 -2.05 -11.06
C TYR A 23 24.38 -2.62 -12.46
N ASN A 24 25.33 -2.03 -13.20
CA ASN A 24 25.68 -2.50 -14.54
C ASN A 24 26.25 -3.93 -14.49
N TYR A 25 25.73 -4.79 -15.34
CA TYR A 25 26.16 -6.16 -15.50
C TYR A 25 26.54 -6.44 -16.97
N LYS A 26 26.99 -7.62 -17.29
CA LYS A 26 27.48 -8.00 -18.63
C LYS A 26 26.41 -7.77 -19.73
N HIS A 27 26.84 -7.42 -20.92
CA HIS A 27 26.03 -7.30 -22.14
C HIS A 27 24.85 -6.33 -22.05
N GLY A 28 25.00 -5.20 -21.33
CA GLY A 28 23.99 -4.16 -21.24
C GLY A 28 22.81 -4.47 -20.30
N TRP A 29 22.94 -5.51 -19.48
CA TRP A 29 22.01 -5.79 -18.39
C TRP A 29 22.34 -4.96 -17.16
N LEU A 30 21.29 -4.54 -16.47
CA LEU A 30 21.36 -4.15 -15.07
C LEU A 30 20.95 -5.38 -14.23
N LYS A 31 21.51 -5.52 -13.04
CA LYS A 31 21.22 -6.61 -12.13
C LYS A 31 20.92 -6.09 -10.74
N GLY A 32 19.94 -6.68 -10.05
CA GLY A 32 19.53 -6.26 -8.72
C GLY A 32 18.42 -7.12 -8.14
N THR A 33 17.75 -6.57 -7.16
CA THR A 33 16.65 -7.22 -6.44
C THR A 33 15.37 -7.22 -7.27
N CYS A 34 14.67 -8.33 -7.29
CA CYS A 34 13.39 -8.44 -8.00
C CYS A 34 12.28 -7.66 -7.28
N PRO A 35 11.56 -6.75 -7.96
CA PRO A 35 10.48 -6.01 -7.33
C PRO A 35 9.27 -6.88 -6.97
N ALA A 36 9.08 -8.01 -7.65
CA ALA A 36 7.95 -8.90 -7.42
C ALA A 36 8.19 -9.92 -6.28
N CYS A 37 9.34 -10.61 -6.26
CA CYS A 37 9.62 -11.64 -5.27
C CYS A 37 10.74 -11.29 -4.28
N ASN A 38 11.28 -10.09 -4.41
CA ASN A 38 12.32 -9.53 -3.53
C ASN A 38 13.63 -10.37 -3.41
N ARG A 39 13.88 -11.30 -4.35
CA ARG A 39 15.13 -12.06 -4.37
C ARG A 39 16.26 -11.18 -4.87
N GLU A 40 17.28 -11.04 -4.04
CA GLU A 40 18.49 -10.28 -4.36
C GLU A 40 19.25 -10.92 -5.53
N MET A 41 19.80 -10.05 -6.40
CA MET A 41 20.69 -10.45 -7.49
C MET A 41 20.09 -11.43 -8.51
N LYS A 42 18.77 -11.61 -8.51
CA LYS A 42 18.07 -12.55 -9.40
C LYS A 42 17.25 -11.86 -10.49
N TYR A 43 17.17 -10.52 -10.45
CA TYR A 43 16.42 -9.75 -11.42
C TYR A 43 17.36 -9.01 -12.36
N GLY A 44 17.08 -9.11 -13.65
CA GLY A 44 17.82 -8.44 -14.72
C GLY A 44 16.91 -7.50 -15.50
N VAL A 45 17.44 -6.34 -15.87
CA VAL A 45 16.79 -5.34 -16.74
C VAL A 45 17.73 -5.02 -17.90
N ASN A 46 17.24 -5.14 -19.12
CA ASN A 46 17.95 -4.70 -20.33
C ASN A 46 17.10 -3.69 -21.10
N ILE A 47 17.45 -2.42 -20.95
CA ILE A 47 16.70 -1.30 -21.53
C ILE A 47 16.73 -1.35 -23.07
N SER A 48 17.89 -1.66 -23.64
CA SER A 48 18.06 -1.68 -25.09
C SER A 48 17.25 -2.78 -25.76
N ARG A 49 17.07 -3.92 -25.08
CA ARG A 49 16.28 -5.06 -25.55
C ARG A 49 14.82 -4.99 -25.10
N ASN A 50 14.46 -3.94 -24.35
CA ASN A 50 13.12 -3.76 -23.74
C ASN A 50 12.66 -5.01 -22.96
N ARG A 51 13.55 -5.59 -22.15
CA ARG A 51 13.28 -6.84 -21.42
C ARG A 51 13.70 -6.76 -19.97
N THR A 52 12.92 -7.40 -19.12
CA THR A 52 13.30 -7.73 -17.75
C THR A 52 13.10 -9.23 -17.53
N ASN A 53 13.76 -9.79 -16.54
CA ASN A 53 13.53 -11.17 -16.14
C ASN A 53 13.99 -11.41 -14.70
N CYS A 54 13.17 -12.09 -13.93
CA CYS A 54 13.57 -12.68 -12.66
C CYS A 54 13.78 -14.17 -12.83
N PHE A 55 14.98 -14.65 -12.51
CA PHE A 55 15.33 -16.07 -12.64
C PHE A 55 14.72 -16.98 -11.56
N VAL A 56 13.98 -16.38 -10.60
CA VAL A 56 13.33 -17.13 -9.51
C VAL A 56 11.82 -17.21 -9.70
N CYS A 57 11.15 -16.05 -9.89
CA CYS A 57 9.68 -16.03 -9.98
C CYS A 57 9.15 -15.82 -11.40
N GLY A 58 10.01 -15.70 -12.41
CA GLY A 58 9.62 -15.50 -13.79
C GLY A 58 9.05 -14.12 -14.13
N TYR A 59 9.10 -13.16 -13.20
CA TYR A 59 8.60 -11.79 -13.44
C TYR A 59 9.37 -11.13 -14.59
N ASN A 60 8.67 -10.73 -15.66
CA ASN A 60 9.27 -10.32 -16.94
C ASN A 60 8.45 -9.28 -17.71
N LYS A 61 8.09 -8.20 -17.10
CA LYS A 61 7.41 -7.07 -17.77
C LYS A 61 8.41 -6.19 -18.54
N PRO A 62 7.97 -5.43 -19.56
CA PRO A 62 8.80 -4.38 -20.17
C PRO A 62 9.32 -3.40 -19.09
N PRO A 63 10.55 -2.86 -19.23
CA PRO A 63 11.14 -1.98 -18.21
C PRO A 63 10.26 -0.78 -17.84
N LEU A 64 9.57 -0.18 -18.81
CA LEU A 64 8.68 0.95 -18.53
C LEU A 64 7.47 0.54 -17.69
N ASP A 65 6.89 -0.64 -17.96
CA ASP A 65 5.76 -1.17 -17.20
C ASP A 65 6.18 -1.49 -15.77
N VAL A 66 7.42 -1.96 -15.59
CA VAL A 66 7.99 -2.16 -14.24
C VAL A 66 8.15 -0.82 -13.51
N ALA A 67 8.62 0.23 -14.18
CA ALA A 67 8.70 1.55 -13.57
C ALA A 67 7.29 2.09 -13.22
N MET A 68 6.31 1.90 -14.09
CA MET A 68 4.90 2.25 -13.84
C MET A 68 4.36 1.54 -12.59
N GLU A 69 4.60 0.24 -12.49
CA GLU A 69 4.14 -0.57 -11.35
C GLU A 69 4.82 -0.15 -10.03
N ILE A 70 6.11 0.16 -10.06
CA ILE A 70 6.87 0.61 -8.89
C ILE A 70 6.41 1.98 -8.40
N GLU A 71 6.15 2.90 -9.32
CA GLU A 71 5.73 4.26 -8.99
C GLU A 71 4.20 4.38 -8.81
N GLY A 72 3.43 3.33 -9.13
CA GLY A 72 1.97 3.35 -9.07
C GLY A 72 1.34 4.26 -10.12
N ILE A 73 2.02 4.47 -11.24
CA ILE A 73 1.57 5.32 -12.36
C ILE A 73 0.94 4.43 -13.44
N GLU A 74 -0.32 4.65 -13.77
CA GLU A 74 -1.06 3.85 -14.77
C GLU A 74 -0.95 4.41 -16.21
N SER A 75 -0.58 5.68 -16.36
CA SER A 75 -0.47 6.34 -17.66
C SER A 75 0.96 6.34 -18.21
N TYR A 76 1.14 5.84 -19.44
CA TYR A 76 2.42 5.90 -20.16
C TYR A 76 2.95 7.33 -20.32
N HIS A 77 2.09 8.28 -20.57
CA HIS A 77 2.50 9.69 -20.71
C HIS A 77 3.05 10.23 -19.38
N GLN A 78 2.44 9.88 -18.25
CA GLN A 78 2.87 10.34 -16.93
C GLN A 78 4.18 9.72 -16.50
N ILE A 79 4.39 8.41 -16.73
CA ILE A 79 5.68 7.78 -16.38
C ILE A 79 6.80 8.33 -17.25
N VAL A 80 6.55 8.62 -18.53
CA VAL A 80 7.54 9.25 -19.41
C VAL A 80 7.92 10.63 -18.90
N ASN A 81 6.94 11.49 -18.57
CA ASN A 81 7.20 12.82 -18.01
C ASN A 81 7.92 12.74 -16.66
N PHE A 82 7.58 11.78 -15.82
CA PHE A 82 8.27 11.53 -14.54
C PHE A 82 9.75 11.18 -14.76
N LEU A 83 10.02 10.25 -15.68
CA LEU A 83 11.39 9.84 -16.00
C LEU A 83 12.20 10.96 -16.66
N GLU A 84 11.61 11.73 -17.57
CA GLU A 84 12.26 12.84 -18.25
C GLU A 84 12.54 14.01 -17.32
N SER A 85 11.69 14.24 -16.32
CA SER A 85 11.92 15.30 -15.32
C SER A 85 13.13 15.05 -14.43
N GLY A 86 13.69 13.84 -14.41
CA GLY A 86 14.81 13.46 -13.53
C GLY A 86 14.49 13.50 -12.04
N LYS A 87 13.23 13.65 -11.65
CA LYS A 87 12.81 13.77 -10.23
C LYS A 87 13.09 12.53 -9.38
N PHE A 88 13.56 11.47 -9.96
CA PHE A 88 14.07 10.27 -9.28
C PHE A 88 15.58 10.33 -8.98
N GLU A 89 16.32 11.27 -9.61
CA GLU A 89 17.73 11.51 -9.37
C GLU A 89 17.88 12.42 -8.15
N GLY A 90 18.46 11.94 -7.07
CA GLY A 90 18.74 12.74 -5.88
C GLY A 90 17.62 12.82 -4.87
N PHE A 91 16.89 11.73 -4.64
CA PHE A 91 16.01 11.60 -3.49
C PHE A 91 16.85 11.42 -2.20
N GLU A 92 17.48 12.50 -1.74
CA GLU A 92 17.66 12.68 -0.31
C GLU A 92 16.29 13.00 0.27
N PHE A 93 15.82 12.12 1.14
CA PHE A 93 14.58 12.32 1.88
C PHE A 93 14.77 13.44 2.90
N THR A 94 14.50 14.66 2.51
CA THR A 94 14.21 15.73 3.43
C THR A 94 12.70 15.86 3.52
N GLU A 95 12.16 15.86 4.73
CA GLU A 95 10.73 16.09 5.02
C GLU A 95 10.17 17.34 4.32
N GLU A 96 11.02 18.30 4.00
CA GLU A 96 10.69 19.55 3.31
C GLU A 96 10.20 19.39 1.86
N LYS A 97 10.53 18.30 1.15
CA LYS A 97 10.07 18.14 -0.25
C LYS A 97 8.69 17.52 -0.42
N LEU A 98 8.09 17.01 0.64
CA LEU A 98 6.67 16.65 0.65
C LEU A 98 5.74 17.87 0.74
N GLU A 99 6.25 19.01 1.25
CA GLU A 99 5.48 20.24 1.39
C GLU A 99 5.41 21.10 0.12
N LEU A 100 6.25 20.86 -0.89
CA LEU A 100 6.40 21.72 -2.07
C LEU A 100 5.60 21.28 -3.31
N ARG A 101 4.82 20.23 -3.27
CA ARG A 101 3.72 20.07 -4.23
C ARG A 101 2.57 20.92 -3.70
N GLU A 102 2.24 21.99 -4.40
CA GLU A 102 0.97 22.69 -4.21
C GLU A 102 -0.09 21.60 -4.02
N HIS A 103 -0.59 21.48 -2.81
CA HIS A 103 -1.63 20.54 -2.48
C HIS A 103 -2.85 20.93 -3.30
N LYS A 104 -3.07 20.32 -4.45
CA LYS A 104 -4.41 20.30 -5.03
C LYS A 104 -5.31 19.86 -3.89
N THR A 105 -6.20 20.75 -3.49
CA THR A 105 -7.16 20.42 -2.44
C THR A 105 -7.93 19.20 -2.92
N PHE A 106 -7.71 18.06 -2.27
CA PHE A 106 -8.36 16.82 -2.61
C PHE A 106 -9.69 16.74 -1.85
N TYR A 107 -10.74 16.41 -2.55
CA TYR A 107 -12.10 16.34 -2.01
C TYR A 107 -12.64 14.92 -2.08
N LEU A 108 -13.62 14.63 -1.22
CA LEU A 108 -14.43 13.43 -1.34
C LEU A 108 -15.26 13.50 -2.65
N PRO A 109 -15.61 12.35 -3.22
CA PRO A 109 -16.29 12.32 -4.51
C PRO A 109 -17.67 12.96 -4.48
N ASP A 110 -18.13 13.47 -5.61
CA ASP A 110 -19.49 14.00 -5.76
C ASP A 110 -20.53 12.94 -5.37
N GLY A 111 -21.62 13.41 -4.74
CA GLY A 111 -22.66 12.53 -4.22
C GLY A 111 -22.32 11.81 -2.92
N PHE A 112 -21.17 12.14 -2.30
CA PHE A 112 -20.79 11.61 -0.99
C PHE A 112 -21.76 12.07 0.10
N LYS A 113 -22.16 11.13 0.97
CA LYS A 113 -22.91 11.35 2.21
C LYS A 113 -22.32 10.52 3.33
N LEU A 114 -22.33 11.01 4.56
CA LEU A 114 -21.96 10.23 5.72
C LEU A 114 -22.91 9.04 5.90
N LEU A 115 -22.43 7.95 6.50
CA LEU A 115 -23.24 6.72 6.68
C LEU A 115 -24.53 6.95 7.46
N ASN A 116 -24.55 7.91 8.40
CA ASN A 116 -25.73 8.24 9.18
C ASN A 116 -26.66 9.26 8.49
N GLN A 117 -26.36 9.69 7.27
CA GLN A 117 -27.14 10.64 6.49
C GLN A 117 -27.94 9.94 5.38
N GLY A 118 -29.06 10.56 5.00
CA GLY A 118 -29.93 10.14 3.90
C GLY A 118 -30.87 8.97 4.28
N GLU A 119 -32.03 8.95 3.59
CA GLU A 119 -33.13 7.98 3.81
C GLU A 119 -33.45 7.13 2.56
N SER A 120 -32.57 7.19 1.54
CA SER A 120 -32.77 6.46 0.30
C SER A 120 -32.45 4.97 0.44
N GLN A 121 -32.99 4.14 -0.44
CA GLN A 121 -32.69 2.70 -0.51
C GLN A 121 -31.19 2.40 -0.55
N VAL A 122 -30.38 3.24 -1.26
CA VAL A 122 -28.93 3.08 -1.31
C VAL A 122 -28.30 3.39 0.06
N ALA A 123 -28.82 4.37 0.82
CA ALA A 123 -28.38 4.66 2.17
C ALA A 123 -28.62 3.48 3.13
N GLU A 124 -29.78 2.88 3.05
CA GLU A 124 -30.12 1.69 3.86
C GLU A 124 -29.21 0.51 3.51
N SER A 125 -29.01 0.26 2.21
CA SER A 125 -28.10 -0.80 1.74
C SER A 125 -26.67 -0.58 2.21
N ALA A 126 -26.17 0.67 2.20
CA ALA A 126 -24.83 1.01 2.70
C ALA A 126 -24.72 0.74 4.21
N ARG A 127 -25.72 1.16 5.00
CA ARG A 127 -25.78 0.88 6.45
C ARG A 127 -25.86 -0.62 6.75
N ALA A 128 -26.71 -1.36 6.02
CA ALA A 128 -26.83 -2.81 6.16
C ALA A 128 -25.50 -3.51 5.89
N TYR A 129 -24.80 -3.12 4.80
CA TYR A 129 -23.47 -3.63 4.45
C TYR A 129 -22.46 -3.40 5.57
N MET A 130 -22.44 -2.20 6.16
CA MET A 130 -21.49 -1.86 7.24
C MET A 130 -21.83 -2.61 8.54
N LYS A 131 -23.11 -2.71 8.91
CA LYS A 131 -23.57 -3.49 10.07
C LYS A 131 -23.24 -4.98 9.93
N ALA A 132 -23.42 -5.57 8.74
CA ALA A 132 -23.05 -6.96 8.46
C ALA A 132 -21.54 -7.22 8.63
N ARG A 133 -20.69 -6.16 8.52
CA ARG A 133 -19.26 -6.22 8.79
C ARG A 133 -18.89 -5.89 10.25
N GLY A 134 -19.89 -5.71 11.12
CA GLY A 134 -19.69 -5.45 12.53
C GLY A 134 -19.34 -4.00 12.88
N PHE A 135 -19.59 -3.03 11.99
CA PHE A 135 -19.31 -1.62 12.25
C PHE A 135 -20.52 -0.84 12.71
N ASP A 136 -20.32 -0.03 13.75
CA ASP A 136 -21.31 0.94 14.21
C ASP A 136 -21.37 2.14 13.26
N ILE A 137 -22.59 2.49 12.84
CA ILE A 137 -22.81 3.52 11.81
C ILE A 137 -22.39 4.91 12.29
N ASN A 138 -22.71 5.27 13.53
CA ASN A 138 -22.40 6.58 14.06
C ASN A 138 -20.90 6.74 14.28
N THR A 139 -20.24 5.72 14.78
CA THR A 139 -18.79 5.69 14.94
C THR A 139 -18.09 5.85 13.59
N MET A 140 -18.52 5.14 12.56
CA MET A 140 -17.91 5.25 11.23
C MET A 140 -18.21 6.62 10.59
N SER A 141 -19.41 7.16 10.76
CA SER A 141 -19.75 8.52 10.30
C SER A 141 -18.89 9.57 10.98
N TYR A 142 -18.66 9.46 12.29
CA TYR A 142 -17.76 10.36 13.03
C TYR A 142 -16.33 10.31 12.50
N ARG A 143 -15.89 9.15 12.02
CA ARG A 143 -14.58 8.98 11.35
C ARG A 143 -14.57 9.44 9.88
N GLY A 144 -15.67 10.04 9.41
CA GLY A 144 -15.82 10.56 8.06
C GLY A 144 -16.13 9.50 7.01
N TRP A 145 -16.49 8.27 7.40
CA TRP A 145 -16.89 7.24 6.45
C TRP A 145 -18.29 7.52 5.91
N GLY A 146 -18.47 7.25 4.64
CA GLY A 146 -19.73 7.49 3.96
C GLY A 146 -19.96 6.57 2.77
N TYR A 147 -20.91 6.94 1.97
CA TYR A 147 -21.26 6.28 0.72
C TYR A 147 -21.57 7.32 -0.35
N CYS A 148 -21.53 6.93 -1.62
CA CYS A 148 -21.99 7.79 -2.68
C CYS A 148 -23.39 7.40 -3.13
N ALA A 149 -24.30 8.39 -3.07
CA ALA A 149 -25.69 8.25 -3.46
C ALA A 149 -25.93 8.52 -4.95
N THR A 150 -24.94 9.11 -5.63
CA THR A 150 -24.98 9.47 -7.07
C THR A 150 -23.55 9.46 -7.63
N GLY A 151 -23.44 9.69 -8.95
CA GLY A 151 -22.17 9.87 -9.64
C GLY A 151 -21.34 8.59 -9.87
N PRO A 152 -20.08 8.72 -10.28
CA PRO A 152 -19.22 7.59 -10.65
C PRO A 152 -18.94 6.60 -9.52
N TYR A 153 -19.16 7.02 -8.27
CA TYR A 153 -18.98 6.21 -7.07
C TYR A 153 -20.32 5.74 -6.47
N PHE A 154 -21.42 5.83 -7.23
CA PHE A 154 -22.71 5.29 -6.78
C PHE A 154 -22.57 3.83 -6.34
N GLY A 155 -23.06 3.50 -5.15
CA GLY A 155 -22.98 2.14 -4.58
C GLY A 155 -21.62 1.77 -3.99
N TYR A 156 -20.75 2.75 -3.70
CA TYR A 156 -19.48 2.53 -3.02
C TYR A 156 -19.49 3.13 -1.61
N ILE A 157 -18.97 2.37 -0.64
CA ILE A 157 -18.54 2.89 0.65
C ILE A 157 -17.23 3.64 0.42
N ILE A 158 -17.16 4.88 0.90
CA ILE A 158 -15.98 5.74 0.83
C ILE A 158 -15.32 5.75 2.21
N MET A 159 -14.05 5.35 2.24
CA MET A 159 -13.23 5.24 3.43
C MET A 159 -12.08 6.24 3.32
N PRO A 160 -12.19 7.45 3.91
CA PRO A 160 -11.19 8.50 3.76
C PRO A 160 -9.90 8.19 4.52
N PHE A 161 -8.77 8.63 3.94
CA PHE A 161 -7.46 8.59 4.56
C PHE A 161 -7.07 10.01 4.93
N TYR A 162 -6.73 10.21 6.18
CA TYR A 162 -6.27 11.50 6.69
C TYR A 162 -4.79 11.42 7.09
N SER A 163 -4.10 12.53 6.92
CA SER A 163 -2.77 12.77 7.47
C SER A 163 -2.74 14.15 8.08
N ASN A 164 -2.40 14.26 9.35
CA ASN A 164 -2.44 15.52 10.11
C ASN A 164 -3.78 16.28 9.95
N GLY A 165 -4.90 15.54 9.97
CA GLY A 165 -6.25 16.07 9.81
C GLY A 165 -6.66 16.48 8.38
N LYS A 166 -5.76 16.37 7.39
CA LYS A 166 -6.07 16.67 5.98
C LYS A 166 -6.43 15.40 5.24
N LEU A 167 -7.48 15.45 4.41
CA LEU A 167 -7.84 14.37 3.50
C LEU A 167 -6.76 14.24 2.41
N ILE A 168 -6.16 13.05 2.28
CA ILE A 168 -5.11 12.77 1.30
C ILE A 168 -5.50 11.71 0.28
N TYR A 169 -6.49 10.86 0.60
CA TYR A 169 -6.92 9.75 -0.24
C TYR A 169 -8.25 9.18 0.25
N TYR A 170 -8.86 8.29 -0.50
CA TYR A 170 -9.92 7.41 -0.01
C TYR A 170 -9.87 6.05 -0.72
N ASN A 171 -10.31 5.01 -0.05
CA ASN A 171 -10.71 3.77 -0.71
C ASN A 171 -12.20 3.81 -0.98
N ALA A 172 -12.62 3.30 -2.14
CA ALA A 172 -14.01 3.13 -2.51
C ALA A 172 -14.32 1.64 -2.68
N ARG A 173 -15.16 1.09 -1.81
CA ARG A 173 -15.55 -0.32 -1.80
C ARG A 173 -16.98 -0.50 -2.28
N ASN A 174 -17.18 -1.24 -3.38
CA ASN A 174 -18.50 -1.55 -3.89
C ASN A 174 -19.30 -2.43 -2.89
N PHE A 175 -20.50 -2.00 -2.55
CA PHE A 175 -21.43 -2.76 -1.70
C PHE A 175 -22.67 -3.23 -2.44
N LEU A 176 -22.93 -2.75 -3.65
CA LEU A 176 -24.06 -3.18 -4.49
C LEU A 176 -23.68 -4.29 -5.49
N SER A 177 -22.40 -4.62 -5.60
CA SER A 177 -21.88 -5.60 -6.58
C SER A 177 -22.15 -5.24 -8.04
N THR A 178 -22.35 -3.96 -8.34
CA THR A 178 -22.69 -3.43 -9.68
C THR A 178 -21.47 -3.01 -10.49
N GLY A 179 -20.25 -3.24 -9.99
CA GLY A 179 -19.00 -2.82 -10.62
C GLY A 179 -17.77 -3.43 -9.94
N PRO A 180 -16.57 -2.91 -10.23
CA PRO A 180 -15.34 -3.39 -9.62
C PRO A 180 -15.42 -3.42 -8.09
N ARG A 181 -14.81 -4.42 -7.46
CA ARG A 181 -14.76 -4.55 -6.00
C ARG A 181 -14.22 -3.31 -5.32
N TYR A 182 -13.23 -2.66 -5.92
CA TYR A 182 -12.68 -1.37 -5.52
C TYR A 182 -12.58 -0.45 -6.73
N ASN A 183 -12.93 0.82 -6.53
CA ASN A 183 -12.76 1.90 -7.50
C ASN A 183 -12.08 3.08 -6.78
N ASN A 184 -10.77 3.05 -6.72
CA ASN A 184 -10.02 4.05 -5.94
C ASN A 184 -9.58 5.21 -6.84
N PRO A 185 -9.41 6.42 -6.29
CA PRO A 185 -8.96 7.57 -7.07
C PRO A 185 -7.54 7.34 -7.60
N THR A 186 -7.30 7.86 -8.79
CA THR A 186 -5.98 7.80 -9.43
C THR A 186 -5.01 8.83 -8.84
N VAL A 187 -3.72 8.66 -9.11
CA VAL A 187 -2.68 9.62 -8.68
C VAL A 187 -2.90 11.01 -9.24
N ASP A 188 -3.48 11.13 -10.45
CA ASP A 188 -3.80 12.42 -11.06
C ASP A 188 -4.81 13.24 -10.25
N ILE A 189 -5.73 12.53 -9.59
CA ILE A 189 -6.77 13.16 -8.76
C ILE A 189 -6.21 13.50 -7.37
N THR A 190 -5.46 12.59 -6.77
CA THR A 190 -5.00 12.70 -5.38
C THR A 190 -3.64 13.36 -5.23
N GLY A 191 -2.83 13.39 -6.28
CA GLY A 191 -1.42 13.78 -6.23
C GLY A 191 -0.51 12.76 -5.54
N VAL A 192 -1.07 11.70 -4.94
CA VAL A 192 -0.34 10.67 -4.20
C VAL A 192 -0.80 9.26 -4.60
N GLY A 193 0.12 8.32 -4.65
CA GLY A 193 -0.19 6.91 -4.92
C GLY A 193 -0.36 6.11 -3.63
N LYS A 194 -1.07 4.98 -3.70
CA LYS A 194 -1.24 4.06 -2.57
C LYS A 194 0.09 3.60 -1.96
N SER A 195 1.13 3.47 -2.76
CA SER A 195 2.44 2.97 -2.33
C SER A 195 3.20 3.93 -1.42
N VAL A 196 2.71 5.16 -1.22
CA VAL A 196 3.36 6.17 -0.37
C VAL A 196 2.51 6.62 0.82
N ILE A 197 1.29 6.12 0.95
CA ILE A 197 0.37 6.48 2.02
C ILE A 197 -0.02 5.26 2.85
N TRP A 198 -0.59 5.55 4.03
CA TRP A 198 -1.18 4.58 4.93
C TRP A 198 -2.58 5.02 5.32
N TYR A 199 -3.53 4.09 5.37
CA TYR A 199 -4.74 4.33 6.13
C TYR A 199 -4.38 4.46 7.61
N ASN A 200 -4.85 5.53 8.25
CA ASN A 200 -4.52 5.87 9.64
C ASN A 200 -3.00 5.97 9.91
N GLY A 201 -2.23 6.52 8.94
CA GLY A 201 -0.77 6.58 9.01
C GLY A 201 -0.22 7.37 10.19
N ASP A 202 -0.99 8.32 10.74
CA ASP A 202 -0.62 9.10 11.93
C ASP A 202 -0.39 8.22 13.17
N ALA A 203 -0.92 6.99 13.19
CA ALA A 203 -0.68 6.02 14.26
C ALA A 203 0.80 5.70 14.45
N PHE A 204 1.62 5.73 13.40
CA PHE A 204 3.08 5.53 13.52
C PHE A 204 3.77 6.60 14.35
N ARG A 205 3.20 7.79 14.43
CA ARG A 205 3.72 8.91 15.24
C ARG A 205 3.10 8.94 16.63
N LEU A 206 1.83 8.55 16.74
CA LEU A 206 1.05 8.68 17.98
C LEU A 206 1.25 7.52 18.95
N TYR A 207 1.60 6.32 18.46
CA TYR A 207 1.65 5.12 19.27
C TYR A 207 3.01 4.42 19.24
N LYS A 208 3.42 3.88 20.38
CA LYS A 208 4.63 3.06 20.52
C LYS A 208 4.50 1.68 19.87
N GLN A 209 3.28 1.21 19.65
CA GLN A 209 2.96 -0.07 19.00
C GLN A 209 1.85 0.12 18.00
N VAL A 210 2.04 -0.41 16.78
CA VAL A 210 1.10 -0.31 15.67
C VAL A 210 0.83 -1.72 15.10
N TYR A 211 -0.42 -1.95 14.69
CA TYR A 211 -0.85 -3.15 14.00
C TYR A 211 -0.89 -2.87 12.49
N LEU A 212 -0.11 -3.62 11.71
CA LEU A 212 -0.11 -3.54 10.24
C LEU A 212 -1.09 -4.53 9.66
N THR A 213 -2.03 -4.06 8.85
CA THR A 213 -3.01 -4.90 8.15
C THR A 213 -2.97 -4.65 6.64
N GLU A 214 -3.55 -5.56 5.86
CA GLU A 214 -3.69 -5.40 4.41
C GLU A 214 -4.83 -4.44 4.07
N GLY A 215 -6.02 -4.68 4.61
CA GLY A 215 -7.25 -3.98 4.28
C GLY A 215 -7.68 -2.94 5.31
N VAL A 216 -8.37 -1.89 4.83
CA VAL A 216 -8.90 -0.82 5.70
C VAL A 216 -9.91 -1.35 6.71
N PHE A 217 -10.78 -2.29 6.33
CA PHE A 217 -11.72 -2.92 7.26
C PHE A 217 -11.00 -3.67 8.39
N ASN A 218 -9.89 -4.36 8.08
CA ASN A 218 -9.08 -5.05 9.06
C ASN A 218 -8.44 -4.06 10.05
N ALA A 219 -7.93 -2.92 9.55
CA ALA A 219 -7.40 -1.87 10.40
C ALA A 219 -8.48 -1.28 11.32
N GLU A 220 -9.66 -0.95 10.78
CA GLU A 220 -10.76 -0.43 11.58
C GLU A 220 -11.23 -1.41 12.67
N THR A 221 -11.27 -2.69 12.35
CA THR A 221 -11.62 -3.72 13.33
C THR A 221 -10.63 -3.74 14.50
N LEU A 222 -9.34 -3.55 14.25
CA LEU A 222 -8.31 -3.50 15.30
C LEU A 222 -8.25 -2.15 16.02
N GLY A 223 -8.78 -1.09 15.41
CA GLY A 223 -8.96 0.23 16.00
C GLY A 223 -7.78 1.18 15.78
N GLU A 224 -7.72 2.23 16.58
CA GLU A 224 -6.88 3.43 16.36
C GLU A 224 -5.38 3.19 16.22
N ARG A 225 -4.86 2.07 16.75
CA ARG A 225 -3.44 1.69 16.59
C ARG A 225 -3.17 0.90 15.33
N ALA A 226 -4.18 0.62 14.53
CA ALA A 226 -3.99 -0.16 13.33
C ALA A 226 -3.92 0.73 12.10
N VAL A 227 -3.07 0.31 11.18
CA VAL A 227 -2.86 0.96 9.89
C VAL A 227 -3.04 -0.07 8.77
N SER A 228 -3.40 0.42 7.58
CA SER A 228 -3.47 -0.44 6.40
C SER A 228 -2.66 0.13 5.26
N SER A 229 -1.94 -0.76 4.53
CA SER A 229 -1.25 -0.41 3.29
C SER A 229 -2.20 -0.17 2.11
N GLY A 230 -3.48 -0.51 2.28
CA GLY A 230 -4.48 -0.43 1.21
C GLY A 230 -4.31 -1.48 0.11
N GLY A 231 -3.48 -2.51 0.32
CA GLY A 231 -3.23 -3.60 -0.62
C GLY A 231 -2.19 -4.61 -0.14
N LYS A 232 -2.02 -5.67 -0.93
CA LYS A 232 -1.16 -6.84 -0.60
C LYS A 232 0.34 -6.56 -0.45
N PHE A 233 0.80 -5.37 -0.82
CA PHE A 233 2.22 -5.05 -0.81
C PHE A 233 2.49 -3.80 0.01
N VAL A 234 3.52 -3.88 0.85
CA VAL A 234 4.10 -2.72 1.53
C VAL A 234 5.32 -2.28 0.72
N SER A 235 5.27 -1.07 0.19
CA SER A 235 6.33 -0.53 -0.65
C SER A 235 7.60 -0.25 0.14
N ARG A 236 8.74 -0.11 -0.55
CA ARG A 236 9.99 0.32 0.08
C ARG A 236 9.86 1.69 0.74
N TYR A 237 9.09 2.62 0.13
CA TYR A 237 8.80 3.92 0.72
C TYR A 237 8.08 3.78 2.06
N GLN A 238 7.02 2.98 2.09
CA GLN A 238 6.26 2.69 3.31
C GLN A 238 7.13 2.02 4.39
N ILE A 239 8.00 1.06 4.01
CA ILE A 239 8.94 0.41 4.93
C ILE A 239 9.92 1.43 5.52
N ASN A 240 10.50 2.28 4.68
CA ASN A 240 11.40 3.34 5.14
C ASN A 240 10.70 4.33 6.07
N GLY A 241 9.43 4.66 5.80
CA GLY A 241 8.60 5.47 6.69
C GLY A 241 8.42 4.83 8.06
N ILE A 242 8.16 3.52 8.13
CA ILE A 242 8.09 2.78 9.40
C ILE A 242 9.43 2.84 10.14
N ILE A 243 10.54 2.58 9.44
CA ILE A 243 11.88 2.57 10.05
C ILE A 243 12.20 3.93 10.67
N LYS A 244 11.91 5.02 9.99
CA LYS A 244 12.16 6.39 10.43
C LYS A 244 11.18 6.90 11.49
N SER A 245 9.99 6.30 11.60
CA SER A 245 8.96 6.72 12.56
C SER A 245 9.37 6.42 14.01
N PRO A 246 8.78 7.12 15.02
CA PRO A 246 9.05 6.88 16.43
C PRO A 246 8.40 5.60 16.98
N VAL A 247 7.63 4.85 16.17
CA VAL A 247 7.04 3.58 16.59
C VAL A 247 8.14 2.59 16.99
N GLU A 248 7.96 1.87 18.07
CA GLU A 248 8.95 0.92 18.61
C GLU A 248 8.61 -0.53 18.22
N ARG A 249 7.31 -0.83 18.13
CA ARG A 249 6.79 -2.20 18.02
C ARG A 249 5.82 -2.29 16.85
N ILE A 250 6.07 -3.24 15.97
CA ILE A 250 5.22 -3.51 14.80
C ILE A 250 4.63 -4.91 14.94
N VAL A 251 3.32 -5.00 14.89
CA VAL A 251 2.57 -6.25 14.86
C VAL A 251 1.98 -6.42 13.48
N ILE A 252 2.45 -7.39 12.73
CA ILE A 252 2.02 -7.67 11.36
C ILE A 252 0.89 -8.69 11.41
N VAL A 253 -0.30 -8.30 10.96
CA VAL A 253 -1.52 -9.11 10.92
C VAL A 253 -2.07 -9.04 9.50
N LEU A 254 -1.42 -9.74 8.58
CA LEU A 254 -1.87 -9.83 7.18
C LEU A 254 -2.85 -11.00 7.01
N ASP A 255 -3.53 -11.00 5.88
CA ASP A 255 -4.46 -12.06 5.53
C ASP A 255 -3.74 -13.43 5.43
N PRO A 256 -4.38 -14.56 5.70
CA PRO A 256 -3.74 -15.88 5.77
C PRO A 256 -3.02 -16.31 4.49
N ASP A 257 -3.46 -15.82 3.33
CA ASP A 257 -2.82 -16.07 2.02
C ASP A 257 -1.54 -15.25 1.79
N ALA A 258 -1.14 -14.41 2.77
CA ALA A 258 0.02 -13.53 2.70
C ALA A 258 1.10 -13.86 3.75
N LYS A 259 1.15 -15.11 4.27
CA LYS A 259 2.11 -15.55 5.32
C LYS A 259 3.56 -15.24 4.93
N ASP A 260 3.99 -15.64 3.73
CA ASP A 260 5.34 -15.35 3.21
C ASP A 260 5.67 -13.86 3.20
N LYS A 261 4.71 -13.04 2.74
CA LYS A 261 4.87 -11.58 2.66
C LYS A 261 4.97 -10.94 4.05
N ALA A 262 4.22 -11.49 5.02
CA ALA A 262 4.27 -11.02 6.40
C ALA A 262 5.66 -11.25 7.01
N ILE A 263 6.25 -12.43 6.77
CA ILE A 263 7.61 -12.75 7.23
C ILE A 263 8.65 -11.91 6.48
N ASP A 264 8.51 -11.74 5.15
CA ASP A 264 9.41 -10.90 4.37
C ASP A 264 9.39 -9.43 4.84
N LEU A 265 8.23 -8.92 5.18
CA LEU A 265 8.10 -7.59 5.77
C LEU A 265 8.76 -7.52 7.15
N ALA A 266 8.53 -8.53 7.99
CA ALA A 266 9.15 -8.63 9.31
C ALA A 266 10.68 -8.65 9.23
N LEU A 267 11.24 -9.42 8.30
CA LEU A 267 12.69 -9.51 8.06
C LEU A 267 13.32 -8.16 7.64
N LYS A 268 12.55 -7.28 7.00
CA LYS A 268 13.00 -5.93 6.63
C LYS A 268 12.95 -4.95 7.80
N LEU A 269 12.15 -5.24 8.82
CA LEU A 269 11.90 -4.34 9.93
C LEU A 269 12.61 -4.74 11.23
N VAL A 270 12.94 -6.03 11.41
CA VAL A 270 13.38 -6.60 12.70
C VAL A 270 14.68 -6.02 13.24
N ASP A 271 15.55 -5.49 12.38
CA ASP A 271 16.79 -4.84 12.83
C ASP A 271 16.57 -3.41 13.36
N PHE A 272 15.40 -2.83 13.09
CA PHE A 272 15.06 -1.45 13.44
C PHE A 272 13.93 -1.37 14.46
N LYS A 273 13.06 -2.36 14.52
CA LYS A 273 11.83 -2.39 15.32
C LYS A 273 11.65 -3.76 15.98
N LYS A 274 10.98 -3.82 17.13
CA LYS A 274 10.49 -5.08 17.68
C LYS A 274 9.31 -5.55 16.80
N VAL A 275 9.43 -6.72 16.19
CA VAL A 275 8.45 -7.22 15.22
C VAL A 275 7.74 -8.45 15.75
N LYS A 276 6.45 -8.54 15.46
CA LYS A 276 5.60 -9.69 15.73
C LYS A 276 4.78 -10.00 14.49
N VAL A 277 4.91 -11.23 13.95
CA VAL A 277 4.07 -11.75 12.88
C VAL A 277 3.01 -12.64 13.49
N VAL A 278 1.76 -12.32 13.26
CA VAL A 278 0.60 -13.04 13.80
C VAL A 278 -0.09 -13.77 12.66
N PHE A 279 -0.17 -15.09 12.76
CA PHE A 279 -0.94 -15.92 11.86
C PHE A 279 -2.33 -16.14 12.42
N LEU A 280 -3.33 -15.80 11.62
CA LEU A 280 -4.73 -16.09 11.90
C LEU A 280 -5.11 -17.43 11.29
N PRO A 281 -6.23 -18.05 11.76
CA PRO A 281 -6.77 -19.26 11.14
C PRO A 281 -7.02 -19.06 9.64
N ASP A 282 -6.88 -20.12 8.87
CA ASP A 282 -7.10 -20.07 7.44
C ASP A 282 -8.50 -19.53 7.09
N PHE A 283 -8.57 -18.76 6.01
CA PHE A 283 -9.78 -18.06 5.51
C PHE A 283 -10.37 -17.00 6.44
N GLN A 284 -9.70 -16.64 7.55
CA GLN A 284 -10.17 -15.61 8.47
C GLN A 284 -9.20 -14.41 8.48
N ASP A 285 -9.76 -13.23 8.29
CA ASP A 285 -9.06 -11.96 8.45
C ASP A 285 -9.50 -11.26 9.76
N PRO A 286 -8.84 -10.19 10.19
CA PRO A 286 -9.23 -9.48 11.41
C PRO A 286 -10.68 -9.01 11.44
N ASN A 287 -11.28 -8.65 10.29
CA ASN A 287 -12.66 -8.21 10.23
C ASN A 287 -13.66 -9.38 10.42
N SER A 288 -13.43 -10.52 9.75
CA SER A 288 -14.27 -11.70 9.87
C SER A 288 -14.15 -12.38 11.25
N LEU A 289 -12.94 -12.41 11.82
CA LEU A 289 -12.66 -13.01 13.12
C LEU A 289 -13.14 -12.12 14.28
N GLY A 290 -13.22 -10.82 14.06
CA GLY A 290 -13.56 -9.80 15.03
C GLY A 290 -12.38 -9.41 15.94
N ARG A 291 -12.48 -8.20 16.52
CA ARG A 291 -11.42 -7.60 17.33
C ARG A 291 -10.98 -8.47 18.52
N LYS A 292 -11.95 -8.96 19.30
CA LYS A 292 -11.67 -9.72 20.54
C LYS A 292 -10.85 -10.98 20.26
N SER A 293 -11.24 -11.73 19.23
CA SER A 293 -10.53 -12.96 18.85
C SER A 293 -9.17 -12.65 18.25
N THR A 294 -9.07 -11.69 17.35
CA THR A 294 -7.79 -11.29 16.76
C THR A 294 -6.80 -10.82 17.82
N MET A 295 -7.26 -10.06 18.83
CA MET A 295 -6.39 -9.62 19.93
C MET A 295 -5.86 -10.79 20.75
N ARG A 296 -6.60 -11.89 20.93
CA ARG A 296 -6.08 -13.11 21.60
C ARG A 296 -4.88 -13.69 20.83
N PHE A 297 -4.96 -13.79 19.50
CA PHE A 297 -3.82 -14.23 18.69
C PHE A 297 -2.64 -13.27 18.83
N ILE A 298 -2.87 -11.97 18.81
CA ILE A 298 -1.84 -10.96 18.99
C ILE A 298 -1.16 -11.10 20.35
N TYR A 299 -1.91 -11.29 21.43
CA TYR A 299 -1.35 -11.46 22.79
C TYR A 299 -0.54 -12.75 22.94
N ASN A 300 -1.02 -13.85 22.37
CA ASN A 300 -0.37 -15.16 22.47
C ASN A 300 0.88 -15.29 21.61
N THR A 301 1.03 -14.43 20.58
CA THR A 301 2.23 -14.43 19.72
C THR A 301 3.35 -13.64 20.41
N ARG A 302 4.56 -14.20 20.45
CA ARG A 302 5.76 -13.51 20.95
C ARG A 302 6.40 -12.66 19.86
N TYR A 303 7.21 -11.67 20.26
CA TYR A 303 8.08 -10.97 19.33
C TYR A 303 9.14 -11.92 18.79
N GLN A 304 9.43 -11.84 17.50
CA GLN A 304 10.40 -12.69 16.83
C GLN A 304 11.70 -11.92 16.58
N ASP A 305 12.81 -12.62 16.74
CA ASP A 305 14.11 -12.19 16.25
C ASP A 305 14.34 -12.64 14.80
N ARG A 306 15.40 -12.15 14.19
CA ARG A 306 15.75 -12.48 12.81
C ARG A 306 15.91 -13.99 12.57
N LYS A 307 16.54 -14.71 13.51
CA LYS A 307 16.77 -16.17 13.41
C LYS A 307 15.44 -16.94 13.38
N THR A 308 14.52 -16.55 14.27
CA THR A 308 13.16 -17.12 14.31
C THR A 308 12.41 -16.86 13.01
N LEU A 309 12.46 -15.64 12.47
CA LEU A 309 11.79 -15.29 11.21
C LEU A 309 12.35 -16.06 10.01
N ILE A 310 13.67 -16.27 9.95
CA ILE A 310 14.29 -17.07 8.88
C ILE A 310 13.82 -18.52 8.97
N ARG A 311 13.76 -19.11 10.18
CA ARG A 311 13.23 -20.45 10.37
C ARG A 311 11.77 -20.55 9.94
N MET A 312 10.91 -19.66 10.41
CA MET A 312 9.50 -19.61 10.00
C MET A 312 9.31 -19.52 8.49
N LYS A 313 10.22 -18.82 7.79
CA LYS A 313 10.18 -18.73 6.33
C LYS A 313 10.56 -20.03 5.63
N GLY A 314 11.44 -20.82 6.23
CA GLY A 314 11.83 -22.13 5.71
C GLY A 314 10.79 -23.23 5.96
N GLU A 315 9.87 -23.01 6.87
CA GLU A 315 8.80 -23.95 7.25
C GLU A 315 7.48 -23.72 6.47
N LEU A 316 7.37 -22.66 5.66
CA LEU A 316 6.21 -22.35 4.78
C LEU A 316 6.39 -22.92 3.38
#